data_9dcae5def9cd81debcd65ee5570e9f5b
#
_entry.id   9dcae5def9cd81debcd65ee5570e9f5b
#
_cell.length_a   1.000
_cell.length_b   1.000
_cell.length_c   1.000
_cell.angle_alpha   90.00
_cell.angle_beta   90.00
_cell.angle_gamma   90.00
#
_symmetry.space_group_name_H-M   'P 1'
#
loop_
_entity.id
_entity.type
_entity.pdbx_description
1 polymer ?
#
loop_
_entity_poly.entity_id
_entity_poly.type
_entity_poly.pdbx_seq_one_letter_code
_entity_poly.pdbx_strand_id
1 'polypeptide(L)'
;MPVNWSVSRDQVLHTCERRYYFEYLVPARINSRDGTLKEIAFLKKLTTIPMWQGEVFHSVVANSLKRLRRGESLLSKTWLSSLKKKVESEWAFSESRSFRDNPRLIDKDGGLALFEHEYDEELGGKNSAVILQFLEDLVNRFTTWAEQTNLRKAVQGARQIWIEPEIYGSNAPGFVIDNVQVIAKVDLALLTPDRKFKIFDWKTGVPSSRLSQQISQPTFQIGVYQLWPHLTLGYPLEAIEAHLIYFGGELVQHQTFHVDQNQREYTLSLIRRSIARVLRFGNSGGEVKLSLEDFDFATSVRTCQQCKFKRLCQRVLET
;
A
#
# COMPACT_ATOMS: atom_id res chain seq x y z
N MET A 1 -15.97 5.09 -15.13
CA MET A 1 -15.35 3.88 -14.59
C MET A 1 -16.01 3.54 -13.27
N PRO A 2 -16.24 2.27 -12.92
CA PRO A 2 -16.76 1.95 -11.60
C PRO A 2 -15.84 2.53 -10.53
N VAL A 3 -16.44 3.17 -9.54
CA VAL A 3 -15.68 3.74 -8.41
C VAL A 3 -15.25 2.58 -7.52
N ASN A 4 -13.93 2.41 -7.37
CA ASN A 4 -13.38 1.45 -6.42
C ASN A 4 -12.95 2.20 -5.16
N TRP A 5 -13.14 1.57 -4.00
CA TRP A 5 -12.69 2.07 -2.72
C TRP A 5 -11.59 1.16 -2.13
N SER A 6 -10.63 1.75 -1.43
CA SER A 6 -9.64 1.05 -0.63
C SER A 6 -9.20 1.93 0.54
N VAL A 7 -8.61 1.34 1.57
CA VAL A 7 -8.09 2.08 2.72
C VAL A 7 -7.08 3.14 2.30
N SER A 8 -6.19 2.84 1.36
CA SER A 8 -5.19 3.80 0.88
C SER A 8 -5.81 4.98 0.13
N ARG A 9 -6.87 4.76 -0.66
CA ARG A 9 -7.63 5.85 -1.30
C ARG A 9 -8.32 6.74 -0.28
N ASP A 10 -8.94 6.12 0.73
CA ASP A 10 -9.58 6.82 1.82
C ASP A 10 -8.59 7.69 2.61
N GLN A 11 -7.42 7.15 2.92
CA GLN A 11 -6.34 7.90 3.57
C GLN A 11 -5.90 9.12 2.76
N VAL A 12 -5.76 9.00 1.44
CA VAL A 12 -5.42 10.14 0.58
C VAL A 12 -6.52 11.19 0.63
N LEU A 13 -7.81 10.79 0.54
CA LEU A 13 -8.95 11.70 0.59
C LEU A 13 -9.03 12.45 1.93
N HIS A 14 -8.80 11.76 3.05
CA HIS A 14 -8.79 12.39 4.38
C HIS A 14 -7.58 13.29 4.61
N THR A 15 -6.45 12.99 3.98
CA THR A 15 -5.23 13.78 4.12
C THR A 15 -5.30 15.08 3.31
N CYS A 16 -5.80 15.01 2.07
CA CYS A 16 -5.89 16.14 1.16
C CYS A 16 -6.78 15.81 -0.05
N GLU A 17 -7.89 16.55 -0.21
CA GLU A 17 -8.80 16.36 -1.34
C GLU A 17 -8.14 16.73 -2.68
N ARG A 18 -7.30 17.77 -2.75
CA ARG A 18 -6.54 18.12 -3.97
C ARG A 18 -5.58 17.00 -4.38
N ARG A 19 -4.91 16.36 -3.42
CA ARG A 19 -4.11 15.18 -3.72
C ARG A 19 -4.96 14.05 -4.27
N TYR A 20 -6.14 13.81 -3.70
CA TYR A 20 -7.11 12.82 -4.19
C TYR A 20 -7.54 13.12 -5.62
N TYR A 21 -7.85 14.39 -5.94
CA TYR A 21 -8.16 14.86 -7.30
C TYR A 21 -7.05 14.48 -8.27
N PHE A 22 -5.81 14.89 -8.01
CA PHE A 22 -4.68 14.57 -8.90
C PHE A 22 -4.46 13.07 -9.03
N GLU A 23 -4.50 12.32 -7.91
CA GLU A 23 -4.17 10.90 -7.87
C GLU A 23 -5.22 10.03 -8.60
N TYR A 24 -6.51 10.31 -8.40
CA TYR A 24 -7.58 9.39 -8.79
C TYR A 24 -8.59 9.94 -9.80
N LEU A 25 -8.77 11.23 -9.89
CA LEU A 25 -9.82 11.81 -10.74
C LEU A 25 -9.27 12.34 -12.06
N VAL A 26 -8.05 12.89 -12.09
CA VAL A 26 -7.43 13.37 -13.33
C VAL A 26 -6.99 12.19 -14.21
N PRO A 27 -7.51 12.05 -15.45
CA PRO A 27 -7.17 10.97 -16.38
C PRO A 27 -5.82 11.22 -17.08
N ALA A 28 -4.75 11.43 -16.30
CA ALA A 28 -3.44 11.78 -16.78
C ALA A 28 -2.69 10.59 -17.39
N ARG A 29 -1.93 10.80 -18.48
CA ARG A 29 -1.12 9.79 -19.17
C ARG A 29 0.26 10.35 -19.51
N ILE A 30 1.30 9.53 -19.37
CA ILE A 30 2.71 9.88 -19.68
C ILE A 30 2.91 10.32 -21.14
N ASN A 31 2.12 9.79 -22.05
CA ASN A 31 2.18 10.13 -23.48
C ASN A 31 1.15 11.21 -23.90
N SER A 32 0.55 11.94 -22.95
CA SER A 32 -0.34 13.04 -23.24
C SER A 32 0.39 14.13 -24.06
N ARG A 33 -0.34 14.80 -24.97
CA ARG A 33 0.14 16.01 -25.66
C ARG A 33 0.02 17.25 -24.76
N ASP A 34 -0.88 17.22 -23.79
CA ASP A 34 -1.03 18.25 -22.77
C ASP A 34 0.10 18.10 -21.75
N GLY A 35 0.91 19.14 -21.60
CA GLY A 35 2.06 19.16 -20.70
C GLY A 35 1.67 18.99 -19.23
N THR A 36 0.55 19.57 -18.81
CA THR A 36 0.03 19.47 -17.44
C THR A 36 -0.41 18.02 -17.13
N LEU A 37 -1.16 17.41 -18.05
CA LEU A 37 -1.58 16.00 -17.89
C LEU A 37 -0.39 15.04 -17.91
N LYS A 38 0.63 15.33 -18.72
CA LYS A 38 1.88 14.57 -18.75
C LYS A 38 2.62 14.69 -17.42
N GLU A 39 2.71 15.90 -16.87
CA GLU A 39 3.36 16.14 -15.57
C GLU A 39 2.59 15.46 -14.43
N ILE A 40 1.27 15.57 -14.37
CA ILE A 40 0.44 14.85 -13.38
C ILE A 40 0.69 13.35 -13.48
N ALA A 41 0.73 12.78 -14.68
CA ALA A 41 0.97 11.36 -14.89
C ALA A 41 2.35 10.92 -14.39
N PHE A 42 3.36 11.76 -14.56
CA PHE A 42 4.69 11.55 -14.01
C PHE A 42 4.68 11.62 -12.48
N LEU A 43 4.11 12.69 -11.90
CA LEU A 43 4.06 12.88 -10.45
C LEU A 43 3.30 11.77 -9.72
N LYS A 44 2.30 11.15 -10.35
CA LYS A 44 1.62 9.95 -9.82
C LYS A 44 2.59 8.79 -9.55
N LYS A 45 3.65 8.68 -10.33
CA LYS A 45 4.65 7.61 -10.24
C LYS A 45 5.74 7.84 -9.18
N LEU A 46 5.82 9.07 -8.64
CA LEU A 46 6.76 9.34 -7.56
C LEU A 46 6.38 8.54 -6.31
N THR A 47 7.37 7.88 -5.75
CA THR A 47 7.29 7.21 -4.45
C THR A 47 8.32 7.81 -3.49
N THR A 48 8.17 7.59 -2.19
CA THR A 48 9.16 8.01 -1.19
C THR A 48 10.08 6.85 -0.83
N ILE A 49 11.26 7.14 -0.28
CA ILE A 49 12.19 6.09 0.20
C ILE A 49 11.49 5.08 1.11
N PRO A 50 10.72 5.47 2.15
CA PRO A 50 10.02 4.50 3.00
C PRO A 50 8.99 3.64 2.25
N MET A 51 8.26 4.21 1.29
CA MET A 51 7.30 3.45 0.47
C MET A 51 8.01 2.45 -0.43
N TRP A 52 9.07 2.88 -1.11
CA TRP A 52 9.90 1.99 -1.93
C TRP A 52 10.52 0.84 -1.13
N GLN A 53 11.09 1.13 0.06
CA GLN A 53 11.58 0.10 0.96
C GLN A 53 10.48 -0.91 1.33
N GLY A 54 9.26 -0.42 1.60
CA GLY A 54 8.10 -1.27 1.86
C GLY A 54 7.78 -2.18 0.67
N GLU A 55 7.69 -1.64 -0.53
CA GLU A 55 7.40 -2.39 -1.77
C GLU A 55 8.45 -3.48 -2.04
N VAL A 56 9.75 -3.15 -1.87
CA VAL A 56 10.83 -4.12 -2.06
C VAL A 56 10.73 -5.24 -1.03
N PHE A 57 10.51 -4.92 0.25
CA PHE A 57 10.35 -5.92 1.31
C PHE A 57 9.14 -6.84 1.03
N HIS A 58 7.96 -6.28 0.74
CA HIS A 58 6.75 -7.05 0.43
C HIS A 58 6.97 -7.98 -0.77
N SER A 59 7.66 -7.52 -1.81
CA SER A 59 8.00 -8.35 -2.98
C SER A 59 8.90 -9.55 -2.60
N VAL A 60 9.91 -9.34 -1.75
CA VAL A 60 10.76 -10.44 -1.25
C VAL A 60 9.95 -11.43 -0.43
N VAL A 61 9.09 -10.95 0.48
CA VAL A 61 8.21 -11.79 1.31
C VAL A 61 7.22 -12.57 0.45
N ALA A 62 6.53 -11.93 -0.50
CA ALA A 62 5.59 -12.60 -1.38
C ALA A 62 6.25 -13.73 -2.20
N ASN A 63 7.44 -13.47 -2.76
CA ASN A 63 8.21 -14.49 -3.46
C ASN A 63 8.63 -15.64 -2.54
N SER A 64 9.03 -15.35 -1.30
CA SER A 64 9.37 -16.34 -0.28
C SER A 64 8.18 -17.24 0.06
N LEU A 65 6.99 -16.66 0.23
CA LEU A 65 5.75 -17.41 0.49
C LEU A 65 5.36 -18.32 -0.69
N LYS A 66 5.48 -17.82 -1.92
CA LYS A 66 5.26 -18.62 -3.14
C LYS A 66 6.23 -19.80 -3.23
N ARG A 67 7.49 -19.62 -2.83
CA ARG A 67 8.48 -20.70 -2.72
C ARG A 67 8.09 -21.73 -1.66
N LEU A 68 7.73 -21.28 -0.44
CA LEU A 68 7.26 -22.17 0.63
C LEU A 68 6.08 -23.04 0.18
N ARG A 69 5.12 -22.46 -0.53
CA ARG A 69 3.97 -23.20 -1.07
C ARG A 69 4.38 -24.33 -2.02
N ARG A 70 5.47 -24.14 -2.78
CA ARG A 70 6.04 -25.16 -3.67
C ARG A 70 6.92 -26.18 -2.96
N GLY A 71 7.06 -26.10 -1.63
CA GLY A 71 7.93 -26.98 -0.85
C GLY A 71 9.42 -26.58 -0.84
N GLU A 72 9.76 -25.43 -1.43
CA GLU A 72 11.12 -24.93 -1.51
C GLU A 72 11.58 -24.25 -0.20
N SER A 73 12.87 -23.84 -0.14
CA SER A 73 13.38 -23.01 0.95
C SER A 73 12.73 -21.61 0.92
N LEU A 74 12.59 -20.98 2.09
CA LEU A 74 11.99 -19.64 2.24
C LEU A 74 12.66 -18.63 1.32
N LEU A 75 13.98 -18.53 1.38
CA LEU A 75 14.77 -17.68 0.51
C LEU A 75 15.49 -18.50 -0.58
N SER A 76 15.66 -17.91 -1.76
CA SER A 76 16.52 -18.49 -2.81
C SER A 76 17.99 -18.35 -2.43
N LYS A 77 18.88 -19.15 -3.01
CA LYS A 77 20.34 -19.01 -2.80
C LYS A 77 20.88 -17.66 -3.28
N THR A 78 20.18 -17.01 -4.21
CA THR A 78 20.59 -15.73 -4.83
C THR A 78 19.77 -14.54 -4.34
N TRP A 79 18.98 -14.68 -3.28
CA TRP A 79 18.07 -13.61 -2.84
C TRP A 79 18.81 -12.29 -2.56
N LEU A 80 19.95 -12.38 -1.85
CA LEU A 80 20.72 -11.20 -1.47
C LEU A 80 21.35 -10.51 -2.68
N SER A 81 21.96 -11.26 -3.59
CA SER A 81 22.52 -10.69 -4.82
C SER A 81 21.46 -10.06 -5.72
N SER A 82 20.27 -10.66 -5.76
CA SER A 82 19.13 -10.10 -6.51
C SER A 82 18.60 -8.82 -5.85
N LEU A 83 18.49 -8.80 -4.52
CA LEU A 83 18.10 -7.61 -3.75
C LEU A 83 19.11 -6.47 -3.97
N LYS A 84 20.41 -6.77 -3.83
CA LYS A 84 21.49 -5.81 -4.06
C LYS A 84 21.40 -5.19 -5.45
N LYS A 85 21.34 -6.04 -6.49
CA LYS A 85 21.22 -5.58 -7.88
C LYS A 85 20.01 -4.67 -8.07
N LYS A 86 18.84 -5.04 -7.51
CA LYS A 86 17.62 -4.23 -7.59
C LYS A 86 17.81 -2.87 -6.92
N VAL A 87 18.28 -2.85 -5.68
CA VAL A 87 18.47 -1.61 -4.90
C VAL A 87 19.45 -0.67 -5.59
N GLU A 88 20.60 -1.19 -6.01
CA GLU A 88 21.65 -0.38 -6.67
C GLU A 88 21.15 0.19 -8.01
N SER A 89 20.49 -0.63 -8.85
CA SER A 89 20.02 -0.16 -10.16
C SER A 89 18.88 0.85 -10.04
N GLU A 90 17.90 0.61 -9.17
CA GLU A 90 16.78 1.52 -8.96
C GLU A 90 17.23 2.84 -8.31
N TRP A 91 18.16 2.77 -7.32
CA TRP A 91 18.73 3.97 -6.72
C TRP A 91 19.48 4.83 -7.76
N ALA A 92 20.40 4.22 -8.51
CA ALA A 92 21.18 4.93 -9.53
C ALA A 92 20.29 5.58 -10.61
N PHE A 93 19.25 4.87 -11.06
CA PHE A 93 18.26 5.42 -12.01
C PHE A 93 17.53 6.62 -11.43
N SER A 94 17.16 6.57 -10.15
CA SER A 94 16.48 7.67 -9.48
C SER A 94 17.42 8.84 -9.16
N GLU A 95 18.60 8.59 -8.66
CA GLU A 95 19.60 9.59 -8.29
C GLU A 95 20.07 10.41 -9.52
N SER A 96 20.29 9.74 -10.65
CA SER A 96 20.61 10.41 -11.93
C SER A 96 19.42 11.13 -12.58
N ARG A 97 18.23 11.05 -11.99
CA ARG A 97 16.97 11.57 -12.56
C ARG A 97 16.63 11.05 -13.96
N SER A 98 17.17 9.89 -14.33
CA SER A 98 16.87 9.24 -15.62
C SER A 98 15.37 9.05 -15.87
N PHE A 99 14.56 9.07 -14.82
CA PHE A 99 13.09 9.06 -14.90
C PHE A 99 12.49 10.29 -15.59
N ARG A 100 13.19 11.44 -15.61
CA ARG A 100 12.73 12.63 -16.33
C ARG A 100 12.87 12.48 -17.84
N ASP A 101 13.96 11.88 -18.29
CA ASP A 101 14.21 11.62 -19.70
C ASP A 101 13.39 10.42 -20.19
N ASN A 102 13.23 9.41 -19.34
CA ASN A 102 12.59 8.14 -19.67
C ASN A 102 11.46 7.75 -18.70
N PRO A 103 10.38 8.54 -18.55
CA PRO A 103 9.34 8.29 -17.56
C PRO A 103 8.55 6.99 -17.79
N ARG A 104 8.69 6.38 -18.98
CA ARG A 104 8.09 5.07 -19.30
C ARG A 104 8.83 3.89 -18.66
N LEU A 105 10.06 4.10 -18.20
CA LEU A 105 10.85 3.07 -17.52
C LEU A 105 10.53 3.01 -16.01
N ILE A 106 9.87 4.02 -15.44
CA ILE A 106 9.40 3.95 -14.05
C ILE A 106 8.43 2.76 -13.93
N ASP A 107 8.51 2.00 -12.85
CA ASP A 107 7.77 0.75 -12.58
C ASP A 107 8.17 -0.45 -13.47
N LYS A 108 9.28 -0.34 -14.24
CA LYS A 108 9.91 -1.45 -14.92
C LYS A 108 11.19 -1.86 -14.18
N ASP A 109 11.76 -3.00 -14.55
CA ASP A 109 13.01 -3.48 -13.95
C ASP A 109 14.09 -2.39 -13.97
N GLY A 110 14.55 -2.00 -12.79
CA GLY A 110 15.55 -0.96 -12.59
C GLY A 110 15.03 0.48 -12.65
N GLY A 111 13.73 0.70 -12.91
CA GLY A 111 13.14 2.03 -12.97
C GLY A 111 12.49 2.46 -11.66
N LEU A 112 12.92 3.59 -11.11
CA LEU A 112 12.40 4.18 -9.87
C LEU A 112 12.40 5.70 -9.97
N ALA A 113 11.39 6.36 -9.42
CA ALA A 113 11.35 7.80 -9.29
C ALA A 113 11.05 8.18 -7.83
N LEU A 114 12.10 8.53 -7.08
CA LEU A 114 11.98 8.95 -5.70
C LEU A 114 11.58 10.43 -5.61
N PHE A 115 10.63 10.69 -4.73
CA PHE A 115 10.21 12.03 -4.36
C PHE A 115 11.40 12.87 -3.87
N GLU A 116 12.25 12.25 -3.05
CA GLU A 116 13.42 12.90 -2.47
C GLU A 116 14.41 13.36 -3.55
N HIS A 117 14.66 12.57 -4.57
CA HIS A 117 15.53 12.94 -5.69
C HIS A 117 14.87 13.97 -6.63
N GLU A 118 13.57 13.86 -6.84
CA GLU A 118 12.83 14.79 -7.70
C GLU A 118 12.79 16.20 -7.14
N TYR A 119 12.69 16.33 -5.81
CA TYR A 119 12.50 17.62 -5.15
C TYR A 119 13.74 18.11 -4.38
N ASP A 120 14.91 17.47 -4.57
CA ASP A 120 16.14 17.80 -3.86
C ASP A 120 15.98 17.80 -2.33
N GLU A 121 15.16 16.86 -1.82
CA GLU A 121 14.93 16.75 -0.39
C GLU A 121 16.17 16.17 0.32
N GLU A 122 16.36 16.57 1.57
CA GLU A 122 17.46 16.07 2.38
C GLU A 122 17.33 14.56 2.62
N LEU A 123 18.37 13.80 2.25
CA LEU A 123 18.38 12.34 2.35
C LEU A 123 18.70 11.83 3.76
N GLY A 124 19.17 12.70 4.67
CA GLY A 124 19.54 12.31 6.04
C GLY A 124 20.58 11.20 6.10
N GLY A 125 21.57 11.22 5.20
CA GLY A 125 22.63 10.20 5.10
C GLY A 125 22.21 8.90 4.41
N LYS A 126 20.98 8.80 3.88
CA LYS A 126 20.54 7.61 3.12
C LYS A 126 21.23 7.53 1.76
N ASN A 127 21.65 6.33 1.43
CA ASN A 127 22.20 5.94 0.13
C ASN A 127 21.83 4.48 -0.15
N SER A 128 22.18 3.95 -1.31
CA SER A 128 21.86 2.58 -1.70
C SER A 128 22.39 1.53 -0.71
N ALA A 129 23.58 1.73 -0.13
CA ALA A 129 24.17 0.79 0.82
C ALA A 129 23.39 0.77 2.16
N VAL A 130 23.04 1.93 2.69
CA VAL A 130 22.21 2.06 3.92
C VAL A 130 20.82 1.45 3.70
N ILE A 131 20.22 1.69 2.54
CA ILE A 131 18.92 1.11 2.19
C ILE A 131 19.02 -0.42 2.07
N LEU A 132 20.06 -0.92 1.41
CA LEU A 132 20.29 -2.37 1.28
C LEU A 132 20.43 -3.04 2.64
N GLN A 133 21.27 -2.49 3.53
CA GLN A 133 21.43 -3.02 4.89
C GLN A 133 20.10 -3.06 5.66
N PHE A 134 19.33 -2.00 5.60
CA PHE A 134 18.01 -1.96 6.25
C PHE A 134 17.07 -3.05 5.72
N LEU A 135 17.04 -3.27 4.40
CA LEU A 135 16.21 -4.30 3.77
C LEU A 135 16.69 -5.72 4.13
N GLU A 136 18.02 -5.94 4.19
CA GLU A 136 18.59 -7.21 4.64
C GLU A 136 18.15 -7.52 6.09
N ASP A 137 18.22 -6.54 6.98
CA ASP A 137 17.80 -6.68 8.37
C ASP A 137 16.30 -7.03 8.47
N LEU A 138 15.45 -6.38 7.68
CA LEU A 138 14.02 -6.69 7.62
C LEU A 138 13.77 -8.12 7.15
N VAL A 139 14.44 -8.57 6.09
CA VAL A 139 14.29 -9.93 5.54
C VAL A 139 14.80 -10.97 6.54
N ASN A 140 15.90 -10.72 7.23
CA ASN A 140 16.42 -11.60 8.27
C ASN A 140 15.44 -11.73 9.45
N ARG A 141 14.86 -10.62 9.92
CA ARG A 141 13.82 -10.63 10.97
C ARG A 141 12.58 -11.39 10.51
N PHE A 142 12.14 -11.18 9.28
CA PHE A 142 11.02 -11.95 8.70
C PHE A 142 11.33 -13.45 8.67
N THR A 143 12.54 -13.84 8.25
CA THR A 143 12.96 -15.24 8.19
C THR A 143 12.92 -15.89 9.57
N THR A 144 13.52 -15.24 10.57
CA THR A 144 13.52 -15.70 11.95
C THR A 144 12.08 -15.84 12.51
N TRP A 145 11.25 -14.81 12.30
CA TRP A 145 9.86 -14.84 12.73
C TRP A 145 9.08 -15.95 12.03
N ALA A 146 9.27 -16.16 10.74
CA ALA A 146 8.60 -17.20 9.97
C ALA A 146 8.94 -18.62 10.45
N GLU A 147 10.20 -18.84 10.90
CA GLU A 147 10.63 -20.10 11.50
C GLU A 147 10.02 -20.30 12.89
N GLN A 148 10.09 -19.29 13.76
CA GLN A 148 9.55 -19.33 15.12
C GLN A 148 8.03 -19.56 15.15
N THR A 149 7.31 -19.03 14.17
CA THR A 149 5.83 -19.15 14.08
C THR A 149 5.37 -20.36 13.28
N ASN A 150 6.30 -21.21 12.79
CA ASN A 150 5.99 -22.33 11.92
C ASN A 150 5.20 -21.93 10.66
N LEU A 151 5.49 -20.74 10.10
CA LEU A 151 4.80 -20.21 8.92
C LEU A 151 4.85 -21.19 7.73
N ARG A 152 5.97 -21.93 7.59
CA ARG A 152 6.10 -22.99 6.58
C ARG A 152 4.95 -23.99 6.66
N LYS A 153 4.70 -24.54 7.86
CA LYS A 153 3.64 -25.53 8.08
C LYS A 153 2.25 -24.94 7.78
N ALA A 154 2.03 -23.69 8.17
CA ALA A 154 0.76 -23.01 7.92
C ALA A 154 0.53 -22.81 6.41
N VAL A 155 1.55 -22.34 5.65
CA VAL A 155 1.48 -22.13 4.21
C VAL A 155 1.29 -23.43 3.43
N GLN A 156 2.06 -24.47 3.77
CA GLN A 156 2.00 -25.77 3.08
C GLN A 156 0.73 -26.56 3.41
N GLY A 157 0.23 -26.42 4.63
CA GLY A 157 -1.00 -27.09 5.08
C GLY A 157 -2.29 -26.34 4.75
N ALA A 158 -2.22 -25.12 4.24
CA ALA A 158 -3.41 -24.34 3.94
C ALA A 158 -4.26 -24.99 2.82
N ARG A 159 -5.59 -25.05 3.03
CA ARG A 159 -6.55 -25.49 2.00
C ARG A 159 -6.60 -24.51 0.83
N GLN A 160 -6.51 -23.22 1.14
CA GLN A 160 -6.49 -22.14 0.17
C GLN A 160 -5.55 -21.02 0.66
N ILE A 161 -4.88 -20.37 -0.27
CA ILE A 161 -3.90 -19.33 0.04
C ILE A 161 -4.00 -18.20 -0.98
N TRP A 162 -3.91 -16.98 -0.48
CA TRP A 162 -3.79 -15.73 -1.26
C TRP A 162 -2.50 -15.05 -0.83
N ILE A 163 -1.59 -14.82 -1.76
CA ILE A 163 -0.30 -14.15 -1.53
C ILE A 163 -0.25 -12.97 -2.47
N GLU A 164 -0.24 -11.75 -1.93
CA GLU A 164 -0.28 -10.50 -2.69
C GLU A 164 -1.11 -10.66 -3.97
N PRO A 165 -2.42 -10.83 -3.82
CA PRO A 165 -3.31 -11.13 -4.94
C PRO A 165 -3.29 -9.96 -5.93
N GLU A 166 -3.27 -10.30 -7.21
CA GLU A 166 -3.40 -9.30 -8.27
C GLU A 166 -4.72 -8.55 -8.11
N ILE A 167 -4.64 -7.23 -8.18
CA ILE A 167 -5.80 -6.34 -8.02
C ILE A 167 -6.77 -6.48 -9.21
N TYR A 168 -6.28 -7.03 -10.33
CA TYR A 168 -7.01 -7.16 -11.59
C TYR A 168 -7.51 -8.58 -11.77
N GLY A 169 -8.80 -8.80 -11.47
CA GLY A 169 -9.47 -10.06 -11.71
C GLY A 169 -10.64 -10.31 -10.79
N SER A 170 -11.53 -11.22 -11.17
CA SER A 170 -12.74 -11.61 -10.42
C SER A 170 -12.46 -12.23 -9.05
N ASN A 171 -11.22 -12.61 -8.78
CA ASN A 171 -10.78 -13.28 -7.54
C ASN A 171 -9.97 -12.39 -6.60
N ALA A 172 -9.84 -11.08 -6.89
CA ALA A 172 -9.19 -10.16 -5.98
C ALA A 172 -9.95 -10.09 -4.65
N PRO A 173 -9.25 -10.15 -3.49
CA PRO A 173 -9.88 -9.97 -2.20
C PRO A 173 -10.67 -8.64 -2.14
N GLY A 174 -11.93 -8.74 -1.74
CA GLY A 174 -12.80 -7.56 -1.63
C GLY A 174 -14.27 -7.93 -1.52
N PHE A 175 -15.11 -6.92 -1.39
CA PHE A 175 -16.57 -7.03 -1.25
C PHE A 175 -17.24 -5.78 -1.81
N VAL A 176 -18.55 -5.79 -1.94
CA VAL A 176 -19.32 -4.65 -2.46
C VAL A 176 -20.13 -4.01 -1.35
N ILE A 177 -20.08 -2.68 -1.26
CA ILE A 177 -20.95 -1.86 -0.41
C ILE A 177 -21.55 -0.75 -1.29
N ASP A 178 -22.87 -0.60 -1.25
CA ASP A 178 -23.61 0.46 -1.95
C ASP A 178 -23.19 0.58 -3.44
N ASN A 179 -23.03 -0.56 -4.12
CA ASN A 179 -22.55 -0.71 -5.51
C ASN A 179 -21.11 -0.23 -5.75
N VAL A 180 -20.31 -0.03 -4.69
CA VAL A 180 -18.90 0.29 -4.78
C VAL A 180 -18.06 -0.92 -4.40
N GLN A 181 -17.10 -1.27 -5.27
CA GLN A 181 -16.15 -2.34 -4.99
C GLN A 181 -15.13 -1.88 -3.92
N VAL A 182 -15.14 -2.53 -2.76
CA VAL A 182 -14.13 -2.38 -1.71
C VAL A 182 -13.00 -3.38 -1.96
N ILE A 183 -11.77 -2.89 -2.09
CA ILE A 183 -10.59 -3.71 -2.34
C ILE A 183 -9.86 -3.98 -1.01
N ALA A 184 -9.69 -5.26 -0.68
CA ALA A 184 -8.92 -5.72 0.47
C ALA A 184 -7.55 -6.26 -0.02
N LYS A 185 -6.55 -5.38 -0.14
CA LYS A 185 -5.21 -5.77 -0.56
C LYS A 185 -4.46 -6.36 0.65
N VAL A 186 -4.61 -7.67 0.86
CA VAL A 186 -3.94 -8.40 1.94
C VAL A 186 -2.58 -8.93 1.46
N ASP A 187 -1.57 -8.96 2.33
CA ASP A 187 -0.24 -9.48 1.98
C ASP A 187 -0.25 -11.01 1.94
N LEU A 188 -0.93 -11.64 2.90
CA LEU A 188 -1.15 -13.07 2.95
C LEU A 188 -2.50 -13.38 3.58
N ALA A 189 -3.27 -14.29 2.98
CA ALA A 189 -4.41 -14.91 3.64
C ALA A 189 -4.36 -16.43 3.46
N LEU A 190 -4.77 -17.15 4.52
CA LEU A 190 -4.77 -18.60 4.60
C LEU A 190 -6.12 -19.10 5.06
N LEU A 191 -6.66 -20.12 4.38
CA LEU A 191 -7.70 -20.98 4.91
C LEU A 191 -7.06 -22.24 5.46
N THR A 192 -7.11 -22.42 6.78
CA THR A 192 -6.49 -23.55 7.47
C THR A 192 -7.33 -24.84 7.33
N PRO A 193 -6.78 -26.03 7.59
CA PRO A 193 -7.52 -27.29 7.56
C PRO A 193 -8.71 -27.36 8.52
N ASP A 194 -8.61 -26.68 9.67
CA ASP A 194 -9.67 -26.55 10.67
C ASP A 194 -10.67 -25.42 10.38
N ARG A 195 -10.66 -24.90 9.13
CA ARG A 195 -11.58 -23.88 8.63
C ARG A 195 -11.47 -22.51 9.29
N LYS A 196 -10.34 -22.16 9.89
CA LYS A 196 -10.03 -20.80 10.31
C LYS A 196 -9.46 -20.01 9.15
N PHE A 197 -9.80 -18.73 9.10
CA PHE A 197 -9.29 -17.80 8.12
C PHE A 197 -8.27 -16.88 8.78
N LYS A 198 -7.01 -16.92 8.32
CA LYS A 198 -5.91 -16.11 8.87
C LYS A 198 -5.45 -15.10 7.85
N ILE A 199 -5.40 -13.85 8.23
CA ILE A 199 -4.95 -12.72 7.40
C ILE A 199 -3.69 -12.16 8.03
N PHE A 200 -2.68 -11.85 7.20
CA PHE A 200 -1.42 -11.26 7.66
C PHE A 200 -1.17 -9.98 6.87
N ASP A 201 -0.70 -8.95 7.57
CA ASP A 201 -0.28 -7.68 7.01
C ASP A 201 1.08 -7.30 7.63
N TRP A 202 2.05 -7.05 6.77
CA TRP A 202 3.44 -6.77 7.14
C TRP A 202 3.70 -5.28 7.17
N LYS A 203 4.43 -4.81 8.17
CA LYS A 203 4.84 -3.41 8.28
C LYS A 203 6.35 -3.30 8.45
N THR A 204 6.99 -2.49 7.62
CA THR A 204 8.42 -2.19 7.66
C THR A 204 8.80 -1.12 8.68
N GLY A 205 7.80 -0.46 9.27
CA GLY A 205 7.96 0.51 10.34
C GLY A 205 7.81 -0.10 11.74
N VAL A 206 7.63 0.78 12.72
CA VAL A 206 7.28 0.45 14.11
C VAL A 206 5.84 0.87 14.40
N PRO A 207 5.15 0.24 15.35
CA PRO A 207 3.84 0.72 15.78
C PRO A 207 3.90 2.17 16.24
N SER A 208 2.94 2.98 15.81
CA SER A 208 2.83 4.35 16.29
C SER A 208 2.31 4.34 17.73
N SER A 209 3.03 5.02 18.63
CA SER A 209 2.58 5.27 20.01
C SER A 209 1.44 6.29 20.11
N ARG A 210 1.14 6.99 19.02
CA ARG A 210 0.05 7.98 18.98
C ARG A 210 -1.27 7.26 18.73
N LEU A 211 -2.05 7.06 19.77
CA LEU A 211 -3.45 6.69 19.76
C LEU A 211 -4.31 7.83 19.17
N SER A 212 -4.15 8.15 17.91
CA SER A 212 -5.13 9.01 17.24
C SER A 212 -6.27 8.13 16.72
N GLN A 213 -7.50 8.43 17.11
CA GLN A 213 -8.73 7.69 16.76
C GLN A 213 -9.13 7.85 15.27
N GLN A 214 -8.17 7.99 14.36
CA GLN A 214 -8.46 8.28 12.96
C GLN A 214 -8.42 7.02 12.09
N ILE A 215 -9.24 7.03 11.06
CA ILE A 215 -9.38 6.05 9.97
C ILE A 215 -8.04 5.66 9.30
N SER A 216 -6.98 6.44 9.51
CA SER A 216 -5.62 6.18 9.00
C SER A 216 -4.84 5.09 9.75
N GLN A 217 -5.45 4.42 10.73
CA GLN A 217 -4.73 3.43 11.55
C GLN A 217 -4.65 2.06 10.87
N PRO A 218 -3.54 1.33 11.06
CA PRO A 218 -3.41 -0.05 10.62
C PRO A 218 -4.53 -0.96 11.13
N THR A 219 -5.09 -0.66 12.32
CA THR A 219 -6.25 -1.36 12.89
C THR A 219 -7.52 -1.25 12.05
N PHE A 220 -7.79 -0.08 11.45
CA PHE A 220 -8.91 0.06 10.51
C PHE A 220 -8.69 -0.76 9.23
N GLN A 221 -7.46 -0.76 8.70
CA GLN A 221 -7.09 -1.58 7.54
C GLN A 221 -7.33 -3.06 7.83
N ILE A 222 -6.91 -3.53 8.99
CA ILE A 222 -7.14 -4.92 9.45
C ILE A 222 -8.64 -5.22 9.55
N GLY A 223 -9.44 -4.31 10.11
CA GLY A 223 -10.90 -4.46 10.16
C GLY A 223 -11.52 -4.63 8.77
N VAL A 224 -11.10 -3.81 7.79
CA VAL A 224 -11.55 -3.94 6.39
C VAL A 224 -11.17 -5.29 5.81
N TYR A 225 -9.95 -5.79 6.08
CA TYR A 225 -9.50 -7.08 5.58
C TYR A 225 -10.29 -8.24 6.15
N GLN A 226 -10.68 -8.19 7.43
CA GLN A 226 -11.50 -9.22 8.08
C GLN A 226 -12.93 -9.27 7.54
N LEU A 227 -13.47 -8.13 7.03
CA LEU A 227 -14.79 -8.10 6.40
C LEU A 227 -14.84 -8.88 5.07
N TRP A 228 -13.74 -8.98 4.34
CA TRP A 228 -13.71 -9.68 3.05
C TRP A 228 -14.12 -11.17 3.17
N PRO A 229 -13.46 -12.04 3.97
CA PRO A 229 -13.88 -13.43 4.06
C PRO A 229 -15.28 -13.59 4.67
N HIS A 230 -15.70 -12.67 5.54
CA HIS A 230 -17.03 -12.69 6.12
C HIS A 230 -18.13 -12.37 5.07
N LEU A 231 -17.98 -11.26 4.36
CA LEU A 231 -19.03 -10.74 3.45
C LEU A 231 -19.03 -11.44 2.09
N THR A 232 -17.88 -11.94 1.61
CA THR A 232 -17.75 -12.52 0.28
C THR A 232 -17.70 -14.04 0.30
N LEU A 233 -17.06 -14.63 1.33
CA LEU A 233 -16.85 -16.07 1.40
C LEU A 233 -17.74 -16.75 2.45
N GLY A 234 -18.52 -15.97 3.24
CA GLY A 234 -19.47 -16.48 4.23
C GLY A 234 -18.84 -17.06 5.50
N TYR A 235 -17.59 -16.73 5.81
CA TYR A 235 -16.97 -17.17 7.04
C TYR A 235 -17.54 -16.45 8.27
N PRO A 236 -17.83 -17.15 9.38
CA PRO A 236 -18.26 -16.50 10.61
C PRO A 236 -17.11 -15.66 11.21
N LEU A 237 -17.45 -14.54 11.86
CA LEU A 237 -16.44 -13.58 12.36
C LEU A 237 -15.46 -14.24 13.34
N GLU A 238 -15.93 -15.12 14.19
CA GLU A 238 -15.14 -15.87 15.18
C GLU A 238 -14.12 -16.85 14.58
N ALA A 239 -14.28 -17.19 13.29
CA ALA A 239 -13.32 -18.02 12.56
C ALA A 239 -12.25 -17.20 11.83
N ILE A 240 -12.28 -15.85 11.94
CA ILE A 240 -11.39 -14.95 11.22
C ILE A 240 -10.41 -14.30 12.20
N GLU A 241 -9.14 -14.60 12.03
CA GLU A 241 -8.03 -13.99 12.76
C GLU A 241 -7.22 -13.10 11.79
N ALA A 242 -6.86 -11.89 12.22
CA ALA A 242 -5.94 -11.06 11.45
C ALA A 242 -4.72 -10.69 12.28
N HIS A 243 -3.58 -10.68 11.62
CA HIS A 243 -2.27 -10.51 12.23
C HIS A 243 -1.57 -9.32 11.60
N LEU A 244 -1.15 -8.36 12.44
CA LEU A 244 -0.35 -7.21 12.05
C LEU A 244 1.04 -7.39 12.62
N ILE A 245 2.05 -7.46 11.75
CA ILE A 245 3.42 -7.75 12.13
C ILE A 245 4.34 -6.62 11.71
N TYR A 246 5.06 -6.04 12.68
CA TYR A 246 6.02 -4.96 12.47
C TYR A 246 7.45 -5.48 12.55
N PHE A 247 8.22 -5.25 11.49
CA PHE A 247 9.62 -5.67 11.37
C PHE A 247 10.63 -4.53 11.55
N GLY A 248 10.20 -3.26 11.60
CA GLY A 248 11.09 -2.09 11.63
C GLY A 248 11.75 -1.80 12.97
N GLY A 249 11.29 -2.38 14.08
CA GLY A 249 11.88 -2.21 15.41
C GLY A 249 13.05 -3.16 15.67
N GLU A 250 13.68 -3.04 16.84
CA GLU A 250 14.70 -3.99 17.30
C GLU A 250 14.11 -5.41 17.47
N LEU A 251 12.88 -5.48 17.96
CA LEU A 251 12.11 -6.72 18.10
C LEU A 251 10.93 -6.71 17.15
N VAL A 252 10.62 -7.89 16.59
CA VAL A 252 9.41 -8.09 15.81
C VAL A 252 8.20 -7.99 16.73
N GLN A 253 7.27 -7.10 16.41
CA GLN A 253 6.02 -6.96 17.15
C GLN A 253 4.88 -7.61 16.36
N HIS A 254 4.16 -8.53 17.02
CA HIS A 254 3.07 -9.28 16.43
C HIS A 254 1.80 -9.04 17.25
N GLN A 255 0.78 -8.50 16.59
CA GLN A 255 -0.53 -8.22 17.17
C GLN A 255 -1.58 -9.07 16.45
N THR A 256 -2.47 -9.69 17.21
CA THR A 256 -3.60 -10.49 16.68
C THR A 256 -4.90 -9.76 16.96
N PHE A 257 -5.75 -9.69 15.96
CA PHE A 257 -7.05 -9.02 15.99
C PHE A 257 -8.16 -10.00 15.67
N HIS A 258 -9.23 -9.88 16.44
CA HIS A 258 -10.50 -10.55 16.20
C HIS A 258 -11.56 -9.46 16.02
N VAL A 259 -12.46 -9.64 15.10
CA VAL A 259 -13.55 -8.69 14.86
C VAL A 259 -14.82 -9.27 15.47
N ASP A 260 -15.48 -8.51 16.34
CA ASP A 260 -16.81 -8.79 16.81
C ASP A 260 -17.88 -8.06 15.99
N GLN A 261 -19.17 -8.28 16.30
CA GLN A 261 -20.27 -7.68 15.58
C GLN A 261 -20.28 -6.14 15.69
N ASN A 262 -19.89 -5.59 16.83
CA ASN A 262 -19.85 -4.14 17.04
C ASN A 262 -18.74 -3.48 16.20
N GLN A 263 -17.56 -4.09 16.20
CA GLN A 263 -16.43 -3.64 15.38
C GLN A 263 -16.75 -3.76 13.87
N ARG A 264 -17.44 -4.83 13.47
CA ARG A 264 -17.94 -4.99 12.10
C ARG A 264 -18.86 -3.82 11.70
N GLU A 265 -19.90 -3.54 12.48
CA GLU A 265 -20.84 -2.45 12.18
C GLU A 265 -20.14 -1.09 12.17
N TYR A 266 -19.23 -0.85 13.10
CA TYR A 266 -18.43 0.36 13.14
C TYR A 266 -17.58 0.51 11.89
N THR A 267 -16.84 -0.53 11.49
CA THR A 267 -16.00 -0.52 10.28
C THR A 267 -16.85 -0.27 9.03
N LEU A 268 -17.98 -0.95 8.89
CA LEU A 268 -18.91 -0.73 7.78
C LEU A 268 -19.46 0.71 7.74
N SER A 269 -19.76 1.29 8.90
CA SER A 269 -20.24 2.67 8.98
C SER A 269 -19.17 3.69 8.51
N LEU A 270 -17.92 3.44 8.83
CA LEU A 270 -16.79 4.25 8.37
C LEU A 270 -16.61 4.15 6.86
N ILE A 271 -16.64 2.94 6.32
CA ILE A 271 -16.52 2.69 4.86
C ILE A 271 -17.66 3.40 4.12
N ARG A 272 -18.94 3.27 4.57
CA ARG A 272 -20.08 3.93 3.94
C ARG A 272 -19.95 5.45 3.94
N ARG A 273 -19.51 6.04 5.05
CA ARG A 273 -19.26 7.50 5.11
C ARG A 273 -18.20 7.95 4.13
N SER A 274 -17.12 7.19 4.02
CA SER A 274 -16.06 7.48 3.05
C SER A 274 -16.54 7.32 1.61
N ILE A 275 -17.25 6.23 1.30
CA ILE A 275 -17.85 6.00 -0.02
C ILE A 275 -18.79 7.15 -0.40
N ALA A 276 -19.66 7.58 0.52
CA ALA A 276 -20.56 8.71 0.27
C ALA A 276 -19.81 10.00 -0.06
N ARG A 277 -18.65 10.24 0.58
CA ARG A 277 -17.77 11.37 0.24
C ARG A 277 -17.12 11.22 -1.15
N VAL A 278 -16.62 10.05 -1.49
CA VAL A 278 -16.05 9.75 -2.82
C VAL A 278 -17.09 9.92 -3.92
N LEU A 279 -18.32 9.44 -3.68
CA LEU A 279 -19.40 9.52 -4.67
C LEU A 279 -19.85 10.96 -4.96
N ARG A 280 -19.66 11.91 -4.02
CA ARG A 280 -19.90 13.34 -4.32
C ARG A 280 -19.03 13.86 -5.44
N PHE A 281 -17.81 13.33 -5.59
CA PHE A 281 -16.88 13.68 -6.67
C PHE A 281 -17.10 12.87 -7.96
N GLY A 282 -17.82 11.75 -7.91
CA GLY A 282 -17.98 10.82 -9.04
C GLY A 282 -19.38 10.76 -9.65
N ASN A 283 -20.41 11.18 -8.91
CA ASN A 283 -21.82 11.08 -9.35
C ASN A 283 -22.31 12.26 -10.19
N SER A 284 -21.44 13.12 -10.66
CA SER A 284 -21.82 14.07 -11.71
C SER A 284 -22.05 13.32 -13.02
N GLY A 285 -23.09 12.45 -13.04
CA GLY A 285 -23.59 11.78 -14.24
C GLY A 285 -24.18 12.72 -15.29
N GLY A 286 -23.91 14.02 -15.17
CA GLY A 286 -24.15 15.09 -16.12
C GLY A 286 -23.04 16.12 -15.96
N GLU A 287 -22.25 16.30 -16.97
CA GLU A 287 -21.39 17.43 -17.38
C GLU A 287 -20.77 18.42 -16.35
N VAL A 288 -20.84 18.19 -15.05
CA VAL A 288 -20.09 19.01 -14.09
C VAL A 288 -18.63 18.59 -14.15
N LYS A 289 -17.85 19.34 -14.91
CA LYS A 289 -16.41 19.19 -15.01
C LYS A 289 -15.80 19.70 -13.70
N LEU A 290 -15.49 18.79 -12.77
CA LEU A 290 -14.80 19.12 -11.53
C LEU A 290 -13.48 19.82 -11.84
N SER A 291 -13.26 20.95 -11.20
CA SER A 291 -12.01 21.71 -11.26
C SER A 291 -11.20 21.50 -9.98
N LEU A 292 -9.94 21.89 -9.98
CA LEU A 292 -9.08 21.76 -8.79
C LEU A 292 -9.61 22.58 -7.61
N GLU A 293 -10.31 23.68 -7.89
CA GLU A 293 -10.90 24.60 -6.90
C GLU A 293 -12.05 23.98 -6.11
N ASP A 294 -12.67 22.92 -6.64
CA ASP A 294 -13.74 22.18 -5.95
C ASP A 294 -13.21 21.28 -4.81
N PHE A 295 -11.88 21.23 -4.61
CA PHE A 295 -11.20 20.35 -3.66
C PHE A 295 -10.41 21.16 -2.62
N ASP A 296 -10.59 20.78 -1.35
CA ASP A 296 -9.93 21.43 -0.22
C ASP A 296 -8.44 21.08 -0.15
N PHE A 297 -7.64 22.06 0.33
CA PHE A 297 -6.25 21.84 0.72
C PHE A 297 -6.16 20.95 1.94
N ALA A 298 -5.00 20.31 2.13
CA ALA A 298 -4.65 19.72 3.42
C ALA A 298 -4.65 20.80 4.52
N THR A 299 -5.08 20.42 5.72
CA THR A 299 -5.06 21.31 6.89
C THR A 299 -3.63 21.67 7.31
N SER A 300 -2.68 20.75 7.15
CA SER A 300 -1.29 20.91 7.54
C SER A 300 -0.41 21.35 6.36
N VAL A 301 0.34 22.46 6.52
CA VAL A 301 1.35 22.93 5.56
C VAL A 301 2.43 21.85 5.33
N ARG A 302 2.85 21.13 6.38
CA ARG A 302 3.81 20.03 6.26
C ARG A 302 3.34 18.94 5.30
N THR A 303 2.04 18.63 5.29
CA THR A 303 1.45 17.70 4.33
C THR A 303 1.60 18.20 2.89
N CYS A 304 1.43 19.51 2.67
CA CYS A 304 1.62 20.13 1.36
C CYS A 304 3.10 20.08 0.92
N GLN A 305 4.04 20.38 1.81
CA GLN A 305 5.49 20.34 1.52
C GLN A 305 5.95 18.94 1.13
N GLN A 306 5.38 17.90 1.72
CA GLN A 306 5.68 16.49 1.42
C GLN A 306 4.81 15.89 0.31
N CYS A 307 4.02 16.71 -0.37
CA CYS A 307 3.14 16.22 -1.44
C CYS A 307 3.86 16.12 -2.77
N LYS A 308 3.76 14.98 -3.45
CA LYS A 308 4.34 14.80 -4.78
C LYS A 308 3.77 15.75 -5.86
N PHE A 309 2.59 16.31 -5.63
CA PHE A 309 1.96 17.30 -6.51
C PHE A 309 2.22 18.76 -6.09
N LYS A 310 3.13 19.02 -5.14
CA LYS A 310 3.35 20.35 -4.56
C LYS A 310 3.61 21.43 -5.62
N ARG A 311 4.32 21.12 -6.71
CA ARG A 311 4.58 22.08 -7.80
C ARG A 311 3.36 22.47 -8.64
N LEU A 312 2.31 21.65 -8.62
CA LEU A 312 1.04 21.92 -9.32
C LEU A 312 -0.01 22.53 -8.38
N CYS A 313 0.27 22.57 -7.07
CA CYS A 313 -0.66 23.04 -6.07
C CYS A 313 -0.21 24.40 -5.54
N GLN A 314 -0.96 25.48 -5.86
CA GLN A 314 -0.58 26.87 -5.62
C GLN A 314 -0.26 27.22 -4.16
N ARG A 315 -0.84 26.52 -3.18
CA ARG A 315 -0.64 26.83 -1.75
C ARG A 315 0.83 26.81 -1.28
N VAL A 316 1.71 26.07 -1.96
CA VAL A 316 3.13 25.94 -1.58
C VAL A 316 4.00 27.05 -2.16
N LEU A 317 3.47 27.78 -3.16
CA LEU A 317 4.19 28.85 -3.85
C LEU A 317 4.02 30.22 -3.17
N GLU A 318 3.10 30.33 -2.20
CA GLU A 318 2.76 31.58 -1.50
C GLU A 318 3.43 31.68 -0.11
N THR A 319 4.23 30.70 0.30
CA THR A 319 5.03 30.67 1.55
C THR A 319 6.52 30.58 1.27
#